data_cc86049a85cd94373b600b507679cb3e
#
_entry.id   cc86049a85cd94373b600b507679cb3e
#
_cell.length_a   1.000
_cell.length_b   1.000
_cell.length_c   1.000
_cell.angle_alpha   90.00
_cell.angle_beta   90.00
_cell.angle_gamma   90.00
#
_symmetry.space_group_name_H-M   'P 1'
#
loop_
_entity.id
_entity.type
_entity.pdbx_description
1 polymer ?
#
loop_
_entity_poly.entity_id
_entity_poly.type
_entity_poly.pdbx_seq_one_letter_code
_entity_poly.pdbx_strand_id
1 'polypeptide(L)'
;MPEYRSRTTTHGRNQAGARALWRATGMKDGDFDKPMIAVVNSFTQFVPGHVHLKDMGQLVAREVEKNGGVAKEFNTIAVDDGIAMGHDGMLYSLPSRDLIADSVEYMVNAHWADAMVCISNCDKITPGMLMAAMRINIPVIFVSGGPMEAGKVDWEENGGKIDLVSPMIAAGDLNISDSNLKNMERSACPTCGSCSGMFTANSMNCLTEVLGLSLPGNGSTLATHAARKSLFLNAGSKIVDITKRYYEGNDKSVLPRSIATKKAFENAMALDVSMGGSTNTVLHLLAAAKEANVDFTMSDIDKISRKVPYLAKVAPATEKYHMEDVHRAGGVYGILGELKRGKLLHEDVFTVHSKTLGEAIDHWDIISTKEDSVKDFYLAAPGGIPTTEAFSQAKVWPSLDDDRDNGCIRDITHAYSKDGGLAVLYGNIAEEGCIVKTAGVDEEILKFSGRVRLFESQDEACDAILGDKIIPGDIVVIVYEGPKGGPGMQEMLYPTAYLKSKGLGKSCALLTDGRFSGGTSGLCIGHASPESAEGGAIALSREGDHIDIDIPNRKINLKITNEDLLLRREEMNNSKNPWQPKPRERRVTDALKAYAMMTTSASNGAVRDISQLKKR
;
A
#
# COMPACT_ATOMS: atom_id res chain seq x y z
N MET A 1 -8.99 -2.23 35.93
CA MET A 1 -9.54 -2.51 34.60
C MET A 1 -10.04 -1.18 34.04
N PRO A 2 -9.73 -0.84 32.79
CA PRO A 2 -10.26 0.37 32.19
C PRO A 2 -11.79 0.21 31.99
N GLU A 3 -12.52 1.31 32.17
CA GLU A 3 -13.96 1.32 31.84
C GLU A 3 -14.16 1.48 30.34
N TYR A 4 -15.27 0.95 29.80
CA TYR A 4 -15.67 1.22 28.43
C TYR A 4 -15.74 2.73 28.17
N ARG A 5 -15.13 3.20 27.09
CA ARG A 5 -15.13 4.61 26.67
C ARG A 5 -16.55 5.10 26.40
N SER A 6 -17.39 4.25 25.83
CA SER A 6 -18.78 4.52 25.48
C SER A 6 -19.62 4.92 26.69
N ARG A 7 -19.22 4.58 27.91
CA ARG A 7 -19.89 5.04 29.16
C ARG A 7 -19.97 6.56 29.27
N THR A 8 -19.05 7.29 28.65
CA THR A 8 -19.11 8.76 28.55
C THR A 8 -20.42 9.26 27.94
N THR A 9 -21.05 8.52 27.04
CA THR A 9 -22.30 8.88 26.35
C THR A 9 -23.49 8.03 26.76
N THR A 10 -23.23 6.85 27.37
CA THR A 10 -24.28 5.87 27.71
C THR A 10 -24.66 5.87 29.17
N HIS A 11 -23.85 6.41 30.08
CA HIS A 11 -24.07 6.35 31.51
C HIS A 11 -24.19 7.75 32.17
N GLY A 12 -24.75 7.76 33.37
CA GLY A 12 -24.93 8.97 34.17
C GLY A 12 -26.18 9.78 33.80
N ARG A 13 -26.70 10.49 34.81
CA ARG A 13 -27.96 11.28 34.67
C ARG A 13 -27.83 12.38 33.61
N ASN A 14 -26.67 13.03 33.54
CA ASN A 14 -26.41 14.13 32.61
C ASN A 14 -26.37 13.70 31.13
N GLN A 15 -26.22 12.40 30.86
CA GLN A 15 -26.19 11.83 29.51
C GLN A 15 -27.59 11.35 29.01
N ALA A 16 -28.67 11.76 29.66
CA ALA A 16 -30.01 11.40 29.23
C ALA A 16 -30.33 11.83 27.79
N GLY A 17 -29.85 13.03 27.38
CA GLY A 17 -29.98 13.50 25.99
C GLY A 17 -29.21 12.63 24.98
N ALA A 18 -27.97 12.28 25.30
CA ALA A 18 -27.17 11.38 24.46
C ALA A 18 -27.85 10.00 24.31
N ARG A 19 -28.34 9.43 25.42
CA ARG A 19 -29.09 8.15 25.37
C ARG A 19 -30.38 8.25 24.55
N ALA A 20 -31.08 9.38 24.58
CA ALA A 20 -32.26 9.57 23.74
C ALA A 20 -31.90 9.54 22.25
N LEU A 21 -30.78 10.15 21.85
CA LEU A 21 -30.27 10.10 20.49
C LEU A 21 -29.82 8.69 20.11
N TRP A 22 -29.09 8.00 20.99
CA TRP A 22 -28.72 6.59 20.76
C TRP A 22 -29.95 5.68 20.58
N ARG A 23 -31.04 5.90 21.32
CA ARG A 23 -32.30 5.19 21.09
C ARG A 23 -32.89 5.47 19.71
N ALA A 24 -32.82 6.71 19.25
CA ALA A 24 -33.24 7.07 17.90
C ALA A 24 -32.43 6.38 16.79
N THR A 25 -31.21 5.94 17.10
CA THR A 25 -30.39 5.08 16.21
C THR A 25 -30.65 3.58 16.39
N GLY A 26 -31.65 3.19 17.17
CA GLY A 26 -32.08 1.79 17.36
C GLY A 26 -31.55 1.08 18.61
N MET A 27 -30.77 1.74 19.49
CA MET A 27 -30.31 1.13 20.74
C MET A 27 -31.45 0.91 21.73
N LYS A 28 -31.44 -0.23 22.42
CA LYS A 28 -32.39 -0.66 23.43
C LYS A 28 -31.78 -0.57 24.84
N ASP A 29 -32.58 -0.75 25.89
CA ASP A 29 -32.13 -0.67 27.27
C ASP A 29 -30.94 -1.60 27.57
N GLY A 30 -30.96 -2.83 27.08
CA GLY A 30 -29.88 -3.79 27.31
C GLY A 30 -28.61 -3.56 26.48
N ASP A 31 -28.56 -2.51 25.65
CA ASP A 31 -27.38 -2.22 24.81
C ASP A 31 -26.42 -1.23 25.47
N PHE A 32 -26.90 -0.45 26.45
CA PHE A 32 -26.08 0.61 27.05
C PHE A 32 -24.92 0.09 27.91
N ASP A 33 -24.96 -1.17 28.33
CA ASP A 33 -23.90 -1.83 29.10
C ASP A 33 -22.94 -2.67 28.24
N LYS A 34 -23.19 -2.77 26.93
CA LYS A 34 -22.36 -3.51 25.98
C LYS A 34 -21.24 -2.62 25.39
N PRO A 35 -20.11 -3.21 24.95
CA PRO A 35 -19.12 -2.47 24.23
C PRO A 35 -19.66 -1.95 22.88
N MET A 36 -19.36 -0.69 22.57
CA MET A 36 -19.73 -0.04 21.31
C MET A 36 -18.59 -0.19 20.31
N ILE A 37 -18.84 -0.91 19.23
CA ILE A 37 -17.88 -1.20 18.17
C ILE A 37 -18.17 -0.33 16.96
N ALA A 38 -17.22 0.53 16.58
CA ALA A 38 -17.29 1.26 15.31
C ALA A 38 -16.97 0.32 14.15
N VAL A 39 -17.88 0.19 13.20
CA VAL A 39 -17.64 -0.48 11.92
C VAL A 39 -17.25 0.60 10.91
N VAL A 40 -15.95 0.75 10.69
CA VAL A 40 -15.37 1.76 9.82
C VAL A 40 -15.31 1.19 8.41
N ASN A 41 -16.30 1.50 7.59
CA ASN A 41 -16.39 1.05 6.21
C ASN A 41 -15.83 2.11 5.24
N SER A 42 -15.56 1.71 4.00
CA SER A 42 -15.06 2.56 2.92
C SER A 42 -15.77 2.29 1.60
N PHE A 43 -17.04 1.86 1.65
CA PHE A 43 -17.85 1.62 0.47
C PHE A 43 -17.94 2.87 -0.42
N THR A 44 -17.78 2.67 -1.72
CA THR A 44 -18.08 3.65 -2.76
C THR A 44 -18.29 2.94 -4.09
N GLN A 45 -19.04 3.57 -5.00
CA GLN A 45 -19.21 3.08 -6.38
C GLN A 45 -18.10 3.55 -7.32
N PHE A 46 -17.20 4.43 -6.87
CA PHE A 46 -16.10 4.96 -7.68
C PHE A 46 -14.87 4.05 -7.71
N VAL A 47 -14.78 3.04 -6.84
CA VAL A 47 -13.57 2.21 -6.66
C VAL A 47 -13.92 0.74 -6.84
N PRO A 48 -13.35 0.03 -7.84
CA PRO A 48 -13.62 -1.40 -8.08
C PRO A 48 -13.39 -2.27 -6.84
N GLY A 49 -12.37 -1.93 -6.05
CA GLY A 49 -12.05 -2.59 -4.78
C GLY A 49 -13.07 -2.37 -3.66
N HIS A 50 -14.02 -1.44 -3.82
CA HIS A 50 -14.95 -1.01 -2.77
C HIS A 50 -16.42 -1.14 -3.12
N VAL A 51 -16.79 -1.41 -4.38
CA VAL A 51 -18.20 -1.50 -4.82
C VAL A 51 -19.01 -2.57 -4.08
N HIS A 52 -18.35 -3.64 -3.63
CA HIS A 52 -18.96 -4.75 -2.92
C HIS A 52 -18.98 -4.55 -1.39
N LEU A 53 -18.33 -3.50 -0.84
CA LEU A 53 -18.21 -3.31 0.60
C LEU A 53 -19.50 -2.82 1.28
N LYS A 54 -20.50 -2.37 0.50
CA LYS A 54 -21.76 -1.84 1.02
C LYS A 54 -22.41 -2.77 2.06
N ASP A 55 -22.51 -4.06 1.73
CA ASP A 55 -23.18 -5.03 2.59
C ASP A 55 -22.23 -5.69 3.60
N MET A 56 -20.93 -5.49 3.43
CA MET A 56 -19.91 -6.07 4.31
C MET A 56 -19.94 -5.46 5.70
N GLY A 57 -20.18 -4.14 5.79
CA GLY A 57 -20.35 -3.47 7.09
C GLY A 57 -21.51 -4.04 7.87
N GLN A 58 -22.65 -4.28 7.23
CA GLN A 58 -23.82 -4.89 7.86
C GLN A 58 -23.61 -6.38 8.21
N LEU A 59 -22.79 -7.09 7.43
CA LEU A 59 -22.42 -8.48 7.77
C LEU A 59 -21.60 -8.53 9.07
N VAL A 60 -20.59 -7.65 9.19
CA VAL A 60 -19.77 -7.49 10.40
C VAL A 60 -20.62 -7.01 11.58
N ALA A 61 -21.50 -6.01 11.36
CA ALA A 61 -22.36 -5.46 12.41
C ALA A 61 -23.24 -6.54 13.06
N ARG A 62 -23.90 -7.38 12.24
CA ARG A 62 -24.71 -8.51 12.75
C ARG A 62 -23.89 -9.51 13.56
N GLU A 63 -22.65 -9.78 13.16
CA GLU A 63 -21.81 -10.71 13.90
C GLU A 63 -21.28 -10.09 15.21
N VAL A 64 -20.96 -8.79 15.23
CA VAL A 64 -20.68 -8.04 16.46
C VAL A 64 -21.84 -8.12 17.46
N GLU A 65 -23.07 -7.87 16.99
CA GLU A 65 -24.27 -7.92 17.83
C GLU A 65 -24.52 -9.33 18.38
N LYS A 66 -24.37 -10.36 17.56
CA LYS A 66 -24.49 -11.77 17.96
C LYS A 66 -23.49 -12.16 19.06
N ASN A 67 -22.29 -11.55 19.08
CA ASN A 67 -21.26 -11.79 20.08
C ASN A 67 -21.36 -10.84 21.29
N GLY A 68 -22.43 -10.03 21.38
CA GLY A 68 -22.75 -9.21 22.54
C GLY A 68 -22.13 -7.81 22.54
N GLY A 69 -21.73 -7.30 21.38
CA GLY A 69 -21.38 -5.88 21.18
C GLY A 69 -22.55 -5.05 20.64
N VAL A 70 -22.38 -3.75 20.50
CA VAL A 70 -23.25 -2.84 19.77
C VAL A 70 -22.47 -2.28 18.59
N ALA A 71 -22.89 -2.59 17.37
CA ALA A 71 -22.24 -2.10 16.16
C ALA A 71 -22.79 -0.74 15.73
N LYS A 72 -21.91 0.17 15.35
CA LYS A 72 -22.23 1.46 14.73
C LYS A 72 -21.37 1.66 13.48
N GLU A 73 -22.00 1.60 12.32
CA GLU A 73 -21.31 1.71 11.03
C GLU A 73 -21.27 3.15 10.56
N PHE A 74 -20.14 3.53 9.97
CA PHE A 74 -19.98 4.75 9.15
C PHE A 74 -18.99 4.51 8.02
N ASN A 75 -19.05 5.36 6.98
CA ASN A 75 -18.12 5.31 5.86
C ASN A 75 -17.12 6.46 5.90
N THR A 76 -15.87 6.18 5.58
CA THR A 76 -14.92 7.18 5.12
C THR A 76 -14.91 7.25 3.58
N ILE A 77 -14.20 8.24 3.03
CA ILE A 77 -14.00 8.37 1.59
C ILE A 77 -13.03 7.29 1.07
N ALA A 78 -13.09 7.02 -0.23
CA ALA A 78 -12.09 6.25 -0.95
C ALA A 78 -11.87 6.90 -2.33
N VAL A 79 -10.60 7.14 -2.68
CA VAL A 79 -10.16 7.61 -4.00
C VAL A 79 -9.52 6.43 -4.73
N ASP A 80 -9.87 6.25 -6.01
CA ASP A 80 -9.26 5.22 -6.87
C ASP A 80 -8.02 5.77 -7.55
N ASP A 81 -6.86 5.20 -7.23
CA ASP A 81 -5.59 5.62 -7.82
C ASP A 81 -5.51 5.26 -9.32
N GLY A 82 -6.09 4.14 -9.72
CA GLY A 82 -6.08 3.69 -11.12
C GLY A 82 -6.89 4.61 -12.03
N ILE A 83 -8.10 5.01 -11.60
CA ILE A 83 -8.97 5.94 -12.34
C ILE A 83 -8.40 7.37 -12.31
N ALA A 84 -7.74 7.76 -11.22
CA ALA A 84 -7.11 9.08 -11.07
C ALA A 84 -5.75 9.19 -11.79
N MET A 85 -5.20 8.08 -12.28
CA MET A 85 -3.88 8.03 -12.89
C MET A 85 -3.79 8.85 -14.19
N GLY A 86 -2.70 9.62 -14.35
CA GLY A 86 -2.41 10.36 -15.59
C GLY A 86 -3.11 11.70 -15.74
N HIS A 87 -3.76 12.21 -14.69
CA HIS A 87 -4.35 13.55 -14.69
C HIS A 87 -4.38 14.16 -13.28
N ASP A 88 -4.79 15.42 -13.15
CA ASP A 88 -4.80 16.18 -11.88
C ASP A 88 -5.61 15.53 -10.74
N GLY A 89 -6.51 14.60 -11.04
CA GLY A 89 -7.21 13.80 -10.02
C GLY A 89 -6.27 13.03 -9.10
N MET A 90 -5.10 12.65 -9.61
CA MET A 90 -4.10 11.90 -8.85
C MET A 90 -3.47 12.70 -7.69
N LEU A 91 -3.52 14.03 -7.76
CA LEU A 91 -3.06 14.90 -6.67
C LEU A 91 -3.85 14.70 -5.37
N TYR A 92 -5.10 14.24 -5.46
CA TYR A 92 -5.97 14.00 -4.30
C TYR A 92 -5.74 12.63 -3.63
N SER A 93 -5.05 11.71 -4.30
CA SER A 93 -4.86 10.33 -3.81
C SER A 93 -4.11 10.32 -2.48
N LEU A 94 -2.84 10.73 -2.42
CA LEU A 94 -2.06 10.65 -1.17
C LEU A 94 -2.63 11.55 -0.06
N PRO A 95 -3.09 12.79 -0.31
CA PRO A 95 -3.74 13.60 0.72
C PRO A 95 -4.99 12.95 1.33
N SER A 96 -5.73 12.12 0.57
CA SER A 96 -6.90 11.41 1.08
C SER A 96 -6.55 10.44 2.21
N ARG A 97 -5.33 9.89 2.25
CA ARG A 97 -4.85 9.02 3.34
C ARG A 97 -4.95 9.71 4.70
N ASP A 98 -4.43 10.92 4.79
CA ASP A 98 -4.47 11.72 6.03
C ASP A 98 -5.89 12.17 6.36
N LEU A 99 -6.71 12.52 5.36
CA LEU A 99 -8.12 12.86 5.56
C LEU A 99 -8.94 11.66 6.04
N ILE A 100 -8.67 10.46 5.54
CA ILE A 100 -9.28 9.21 6.02
C ILE A 100 -8.92 9.01 7.49
N ALA A 101 -7.64 9.15 7.85
CA ALA A 101 -7.20 9.02 9.24
C ALA A 101 -7.94 10.00 10.17
N ASP A 102 -8.06 11.26 9.76
CA ASP A 102 -8.80 12.27 10.51
C ASP A 102 -10.29 11.91 10.62
N SER A 103 -10.94 11.51 9.52
CA SER A 103 -12.38 11.20 9.53
C SER A 103 -12.70 10.06 10.50
N VAL A 104 -11.85 9.05 10.55
CA VAL A 104 -12.00 7.92 11.50
C VAL A 104 -11.78 8.41 12.94
N GLU A 105 -10.74 9.20 13.18
CA GLU A 105 -10.45 9.77 14.48
C GLU A 105 -11.60 10.64 14.99
N TYR A 106 -12.15 11.52 14.15
CA TYR A 106 -13.31 12.37 14.49
C TYR A 106 -14.51 11.53 14.89
N MET A 107 -14.89 10.54 14.09
CA MET A 107 -16.07 9.71 14.36
C MET A 107 -15.92 8.89 15.64
N VAL A 108 -14.78 8.21 15.79
CA VAL A 108 -14.53 7.31 16.92
C VAL A 108 -14.38 8.09 18.24
N ASN A 109 -13.69 9.23 18.22
CA ASN A 109 -13.48 10.02 19.44
C ASN A 109 -14.70 10.86 19.82
N ALA A 110 -15.41 11.46 18.86
CA ALA A 110 -16.63 12.23 19.14
C ALA A 110 -17.74 11.36 19.75
N HIS A 111 -17.85 10.10 19.33
CA HIS A 111 -18.89 9.17 19.80
C HIS A 111 -18.39 8.18 20.86
N TRP A 112 -17.11 8.24 21.23
CA TRP A 112 -16.50 7.41 22.28
C TRP A 112 -16.67 5.91 22.04
N ALA A 113 -16.47 5.42 20.81
CA ALA A 113 -16.49 4.00 20.55
C ALA A 113 -15.36 3.26 21.29
N ASP A 114 -15.62 2.03 21.73
CA ASP A 114 -14.69 1.22 22.52
C ASP A 114 -13.65 0.49 21.68
N ALA A 115 -14.02 0.12 20.47
CA ALA A 115 -13.17 -0.60 19.52
C ALA A 115 -13.63 -0.34 18.10
N MET A 116 -12.88 -0.80 17.11
CA MET A 116 -13.25 -0.63 15.70
C MET A 116 -12.88 -1.83 14.82
N VAL A 117 -13.73 -2.10 13.82
CA VAL A 117 -13.42 -2.96 12.68
C VAL A 117 -13.18 -2.06 11.48
N CYS A 118 -12.01 -2.17 10.86
CA CYS A 118 -11.64 -1.39 9.69
C CYS A 118 -11.86 -2.22 8.42
N ILE A 119 -12.84 -1.84 7.58
CA ILE A 119 -13.15 -2.46 6.31
C ILE A 119 -12.57 -1.59 5.20
N SER A 120 -11.42 -1.97 4.68
CA SER A 120 -10.66 -1.25 3.66
C SER A 120 -10.34 -2.17 2.49
N ASN A 121 -9.75 -1.64 1.42
CA ASN A 121 -9.20 -2.48 0.35
C ASN A 121 -8.13 -1.79 -0.49
N CYS A 122 -8.34 -0.52 -0.92
CA CYS A 122 -7.44 0.16 -1.86
C CYS A 122 -6.35 1.01 -1.19
N ASP A 123 -5.48 1.54 -2.04
CA ASP A 123 -4.15 2.07 -1.82
C ASP A 123 -3.98 3.02 -0.62
N LYS A 124 -4.87 4.00 -0.46
CA LYS A 124 -4.75 5.04 0.58
C LYS A 124 -5.66 4.80 1.77
N ILE A 125 -6.67 3.92 1.57
CA ILE A 125 -7.70 3.67 2.57
C ILE A 125 -7.14 2.79 3.70
N THR A 126 -6.51 1.67 3.36
CA THR A 126 -5.88 0.79 4.34
C THR A 126 -4.84 1.53 5.18
N PRO A 127 -3.87 2.27 4.61
CA PRO A 127 -2.92 3.02 5.43
C PRO A 127 -3.56 4.20 6.18
N GLY A 128 -4.59 4.86 5.64
CA GLY A 128 -5.31 5.92 6.35
C GLY A 128 -6.01 5.40 7.61
N MET A 129 -6.71 4.27 7.51
CA MET A 129 -7.31 3.60 8.67
C MET A 129 -6.24 3.07 9.65
N LEU A 130 -5.07 2.60 9.15
CA LEU A 130 -3.96 2.16 10.00
C LEU A 130 -3.38 3.33 10.81
N MET A 131 -3.20 4.51 10.20
CA MET A 131 -2.80 5.72 10.92
C MET A 131 -3.81 6.07 12.01
N ALA A 132 -5.11 6.04 11.72
CA ALA A 132 -6.16 6.29 12.73
C ALA A 132 -6.10 5.27 13.87
N ALA A 133 -5.91 3.98 13.57
CA ALA A 133 -5.77 2.93 14.57
C ALA A 133 -4.59 3.20 15.52
N MET A 134 -3.45 3.66 14.99
CA MET A 134 -2.28 4.01 15.79
C MET A 134 -2.52 5.27 16.64
N ARG A 135 -3.22 6.29 16.11
CA ARG A 135 -3.56 7.52 16.86
C ARG A 135 -4.47 7.23 18.04
N ILE A 136 -5.58 6.53 17.80
CA ILE A 136 -6.65 6.31 18.78
C ILE A 136 -6.26 5.25 19.81
N ASN A 137 -5.53 4.21 19.39
CA ASN A 137 -5.01 3.13 20.24
C ASN A 137 -6.07 2.41 21.09
N ILE A 138 -7.20 2.05 20.49
CA ILE A 138 -8.22 1.15 21.05
C ILE A 138 -8.18 -0.19 20.29
N PRO A 139 -8.78 -1.28 20.82
CA PRO A 139 -8.81 -2.56 20.10
C PRO A 139 -9.30 -2.40 18.67
N VAL A 140 -8.58 -2.99 17.70
CA VAL A 140 -8.90 -2.88 16.28
C VAL A 140 -8.63 -4.20 15.56
N ILE A 141 -9.42 -4.49 14.54
CA ILE A 141 -9.15 -5.54 13.57
C ILE A 141 -9.40 -5.00 12.15
N PHE A 142 -8.53 -5.37 11.22
CA PHE A 142 -8.69 -5.07 9.80
C PHE A 142 -9.28 -6.27 9.06
N VAL A 143 -10.18 -6.00 8.13
CA VAL A 143 -10.66 -6.96 7.15
C VAL A 143 -10.79 -6.28 5.80
N SER A 144 -10.01 -6.73 4.83
CA SER A 144 -10.01 -6.13 3.49
C SER A 144 -11.10 -6.71 2.60
N GLY A 145 -11.47 -5.95 1.56
CA GLY A 145 -12.39 -6.43 0.52
C GLY A 145 -11.82 -7.56 -0.33
N GLY A 146 -10.51 -7.72 -0.38
CA GLY A 146 -9.80 -8.75 -1.13
C GLY A 146 -9.40 -8.35 -2.55
N PRO A 147 -8.41 -9.04 -3.14
CA PRO A 147 -7.99 -8.84 -4.51
C PRO A 147 -9.03 -9.34 -5.53
N MET A 148 -9.06 -8.72 -6.72
CA MET A 148 -9.79 -9.23 -7.87
C MET A 148 -9.06 -10.43 -8.51
N GLU A 149 -9.78 -11.16 -9.34
CA GLU A 149 -9.20 -12.20 -10.21
C GLU A 149 -8.33 -11.55 -11.30
N ALA A 150 -7.30 -12.25 -11.78
CA ALA A 150 -6.53 -11.82 -12.93
C ALA A 150 -7.40 -11.85 -14.21
N GLY A 151 -7.25 -10.84 -15.06
CA GLY A 151 -7.86 -10.82 -16.38
C GLY A 151 -7.24 -11.87 -17.31
N LYS A 152 -7.95 -12.21 -18.40
CA LYS A 152 -7.47 -13.15 -19.41
C LYS A 152 -7.81 -12.69 -20.81
N VAL A 153 -6.92 -12.96 -21.76
CA VAL A 153 -7.13 -12.75 -23.19
C VAL A 153 -6.98 -14.05 -23.96
N ASP A 154 -7.85 -14.27 -24.93
CA ASP A 154 -7.94 -15.57 -25.63
C ASP A 154 -6.96 -15.73 -26.81
N TRP A 155 -6.31 -14.65 -27.25
CA TRP A 155 -5.43 -14.67 -28.43
C TRP A 155 -3.95 -15.01 -28.15
N GLU A 156 -3.57 -15.16 -26.89
CA GLU A 156 -2.26 -15.66 -26.52
C GLU A 156 -2.29 -17.19 -26.37
N GLU A 157 -1.29 -17.88 -26.92
CA GLU A 157 -1.23 -19.37 -27.00
C GLU A 157 -1.37 -20.07 -25.63
N ASN A 158 -1.22 -19.35 -24.51
CA ASN A 158 -1.33 -19.88 -23.16
C ASN A 158 -2.44 -19.22 -22.31
N GLY A 159 -3.42 -18.53 -22.92
CA GLY A 159 -4.46 -17.81 -22.20
C GLY A 159 -3.86 -16.77 -21.27
N GLY A 160 -3.11 -15.81 -21.84
CA GLY A 160 -2.30 -14.84 -21.11
C GLY A 160 -3.07 -14.11 -20.01
N LYS A 161 -2.54 -14.15 -18.79
CA LYS A 161 -3.06 -13.33 -17.70
C LYS A 161 -2.72 -11.87 -17.94
N ILE A 162 -3.69 -10.99 -17.73
CA ILE A 162 -3.53 -9.54 -17.85
C ILE A 162 -4.07 -8.85 -16.58
N ASP A 163 -3.64 -7.62 -16.39
CA ASP A 163 -4.07 -6.75 -15.32
C ASP A 163 -4.28 -5.31 -15.83
N LEU A 164 -4.56 -4.37 -14.92
CA LEU A 164 -4.76 -2.95 -15.23
C LEU A 164 -3.61 -2.33 -16.07
N VAL A 165 -2.38 -2.78 -15.89
CA VAL A 165 -1.20 -2.19 -16.57
C VAL A 165 -1.13 -2.62 -18.03
N SER A 166 -1.65 -3.81 -18.36
CA SER A 166 -1.61 -4.37 -19.71
C SER A 166 -2.27 -3.47 -20.77
N PRO A 167 -3.54 -2.99 -20.60
CA PRO A 167 -4.14 -2.06 -21.56
C PRO A 167 -3.45 -0.68 -21.58
N MET A 168 -2.83 -0.23 -20.47
CA MET A 168 -2.10 1.03 -20.45
C MET A 168 -0.82 0.97 -21.30
N ILE A 169 -0.08 -0.14 -21.25
CA ILE A 169 1.08 -0.35 -22.10
C ILE A 169 0.63 -0.48 -23.57
N ALA A 170 -0.42 -1.26 -23.81
CA ALA A 170 -0.98 -1.47 -25.15
C ALA A 170 -1.45 -0.16 -25.81
N ALA A 171 -2.02 0.76 -25.03
CA ALA A 171 -2.46 2.06 -25.54
C ALA A 171 -1.31 2.95 -26.04
N GLY A 172 -0.08 2.73 -25.58
CA GLY A 172 1.13 3.42 -26.06
C GLY A 172 1.75 2.79 -27.32
N ASP A 173 1.30 1.60 -27.74
CA ASP A 173 1.81 0.90 -28.93
C ASP A 173 0.84 1.05 -30.11
N LEU A 174 1.22 1.85 -31.09
CA LEU A 174 0.40 2.11 -32.29
C LEU A 174 0.23 0.88 -33.21
N ASN A 175 0.94 -0.22 -32.97
CA ASN A 175 0.76 -1.47 -33.72
C ASN A 175 -0.41 -2.30 -33.18
N ILE A 176 -0.90 -2.01 -31.99
CA ILE A 176 -2.07 -2.69 -31.40
C ILE A 176 -3.34 -2.06 -31.97
N SER A 177 -4.22 -2.89 -32.52
CA SER A 177 -5.49 -2.41 -33.06
C SER A 177 -6.44 -1.95 -31.94
N ASP A 178 -7.29 -0.95 -32.25
CA ASP A 178 -8.34 -0.46 -31.32
C ASP A 178 -9.26 -1.62 -30.85
N SER A 179 -9.49 -2.63 -31.69
CA SER A 179 -10.29 -3.81 -31.35
C SER A 179 -9.63 -4.63 -30.25
N ASN A 180 -8.30 -4.87 -30.38
CA ASN A 180 -7.54 -5.63 -29.38
C ASN A 180 -7.42 -4.85 -28.08
N LEU A 181 -7.14 -3.54 -28.16
CA LEU A 181 -7.12 -2.67 -26.97
C LEU A 181 -8.47 -2.73 -26.22
N LYS A 182 -9.58 -2.59 -26.93
CA LYS A 182 -10.94 -2.68 -26.34
C LYS A 182 -11.24 -4.06 -25.73
N ASN A 183 -10.70 -5.14 -26.27
CA ASN A 183 -10.82 -6.47 -25.68
C ASN A 183 -9.99 -6.58 -24.39
N MET A 184 -8.78 -5.99 -24.34
CA MET A 184 -7.98 -5.91 -23.11
C MET A 184 -8.71 -5.10 -22.03
N GLU A 185 -9.28 -3.94 -22.36
CA GLU A 185 -10.07 -3.12 -21.43
C GLU A 185 -11.22 -3.91 -20.77
N ARG A 186 -11.91 -4.75 -21.55
CA ARG A 186 -13.03 -5.57 -21.05
C ARG A 186 -12.58 -6.73 -20.16
N SER A 187 -11.35 -7.16 -20.30
CA SER A 187 -10.84 -8.37 -19.68
C SER A 187 -9.90 -8.13 -18.51
N ALA A 188 -9.22 -6.97 -18.47
CA ALA A 188 -8.14 -6.69 -17.51
C ALA A 188 -8.58 -6.68 -16.04
N CYS A 189 -9.81 -6.22 -15.77
CA CYS A 189 -10.37 -6.10 -14.42
C CYS A 189 -11.74 -6.80 -14.34
N PRO A 190 -11.77 -8.15 -14.31
CA PRO A 190 -13.01 -8.91 -14.53
C PRO A 190 -13.95 -8.91 -13.32
N THR A 191 -13.46 -8.64 -12.12
CA THR A 191 -14.27 -8.77 -10.89
C THR A 191 -14.15 -7.55 -9.97
N CYS A 192 -15.02 -7.46 -8.96
CA CYS A 192 -14.76 -6.59 -7.83
C CYS A 192 -13.50 -7.04 -7.10
N GLY A 193 -12.90 -6.13 -6.35
CA GLY A 193 -11.66 -6.38 -5.60
C GLY A 193 -10.60 -5.30 -5.87
N SER A 194 -9.55 -5.29 -5.09
CA SER A 194 -8.33 -4.53 -5.37
C SER A 194 -7.59 -5.12 -6.56
N CYS A 195 -6.47 -4.54 -6.99
CA CYS A 195 -5.72 -5.05 -8.13
C CYS A 195 -5.41 -6.56 -8.03
N SER A 196 -5.29 -7.26 -9.18
CA SER A 196 -4.94 -8.68 -9.20
C SER A 196 -3.46 -8.99 -8.93
N GLY A 197 -2.57 -7.99 -9.07
CA GLY A 197 -1.13 -8.11 -8.79
C GLY A 197 -0.71 -7.57 -7.44
N MET A 198 0.60 -7.62 -7.14
CA MET A 198 1.22 -7.08 -5.92
C MET A 198 1.47 -5.57 -6.08
N PHE A 199 0.39 -4.81 -6.25
CA PHE A 199 0.39 -3.35 -6.26
C PHE A 199 0.18 -2.82 -4.84
N THR A 200 0.06 -1.50 -4.66
CA THR A 200 0.01 -0.88 -3.33
C THR A 200 -1.14 -1.40 -2.46
N ALA A 201 -2.33 -1.55 -3.05
CA ALA A 201 -3.51 -2.04 -2.32
C ALA A 201 -3.27 -3.41 -1.68
N ASN A 202 -2.86 -4.39 -2.48
CA ASN A 202 -2.60 -5.75 -1.99
C ASN A 202 -1.39 -5.81 -1.07
N SER A 203 -0.32 -5.04 -1.38
CA SER A 203 0.83 -4.94 -0.47
C SER A 203 0.37 -4.48 0.91
N MET A 204 -0.41 -3.39 1.03
CA MET A 204 -0.90 -2.90 2.33
C MET A 204 -1.83 -3.91 3.02
N ASN A 205 -2.70 -4.61 2.28
CA ASN A 205 -3.57 -5.64 2.85
C ASN A 205 -2.77 -6.84 3.39
N CYS A 206 -1.68 -7.24 2.72
CA CYS A 206 -0.72 -8.24 3.23
C CYS A 206 0.04 -7.72 4.46
N LEU A 207 0.44 -6.44 4.47
CA LEU A 207 1.17 -5.84 5.58
C LEU A 207 0.33 -5.76 6.86
N THR A 208 -1.00 -5.60 6.79
CA THR A 208 -1.87 -5.68 7.97
C THR A 208 -1.89 -7.07 8.61
N GLU A 209 -1.66 -8.15 7.83
CA GLU A 209 -1.53 -9.51 8.38
C GLU A 209 -0.25 -9.67 9.20
N VAL A 210 0.89 -9.32 8.62
CA VAL A 210 2.18 -9.47 9.31
C VAL A 210 2.34 -8.48 10.46
N LEU A 211 1.72 -7.29 10.39
CA LEU A 211 1.61 -6.38 11.54
C LEU A 211 0.76 -6.98 12.68
N GLY A 212 0.06 -8.10 12.46
CA GLY A 212 -0.76 -8.75 13.46
C GLY A 212 -2.14 -8.12 13.68
N LEU A 213 -2.62 -7.27 12.78
CA LEU A 213 -3.86 -6.50 12.92
C LEU A 213 -5.02 -7.03 12.08
N SER A 214 -4.80 -8.05 11.24
CA SER A 214 -5.84 -8.75 10.47
C SER A 214 -5.72 -10.26 10.58
N LEU A 215 -6.72 -10.97 10.05
CA LEU A 215 -6.75 -12.43 10.06
C LEU A 215 -5.91 -13.00 8.91
N PRO A 216 -5.36 -14.21 9.03
CA PRO A 216 -4.67 -14.91 7.96
C PRO A 216 -5.53 -15.05 6.70
N GLY A 217 -4.92 -14.81 5.54
CA GLY A 217 -5.61 -14.79 4.24
C GLY A 217 -6.27 -13.47 3.88
N ASN A 218 -6.18 -12.45 4.75
CA ASN A 218 -6.76 -11.14 4.51
C ASN A 218 -6.27 -10.52 3.20
N GLY A 219 -4.97 -10.55 2.92
CA GLY A 219 -4.39 -9.94 1.73
C GLY A 219 -4.49 -10.79 0.46
N SER A 220 -4.73 -12.11 0.55
CA SER A 220 -4.59 -13.02 -0.58
C SER A 220 -5.89 -13.69 -1.04
N THR A 221 -6.91 -13.87 -0.18
CA THR A 221 -8.18 -14.48 -0.58
C THR A 221 -8.94 -13.56 -1.52
N LEU A 222 -9.39 -14.06 -2.67
CA LEU A 222 -10.12 -13.28 -3.68
C LEU A 222 -11.44 -12.69 -3.13
N ALA A 223 -11.79 -11.48 -3.59
CA ALA A 223 -13.01 -10.78 -3.20
C ALA A 223 -14.28 -11.57 -3.54
N THR A 224 -14.30 -12.25 -4.67
CA THR A 224 -15.42 -13.05 -5.18
C THR A 224 -15.54 -14.42 -4.54
N HIS A 225 -14.49 -14.95 -3.90
CA HIS A 225 -14.49 -16.30 -3.38
C HIS A 225 -15.25 -16.41 -2.04
N ALA A 226 -16.08 -17.46 -1.91
CA ALA A 226 -16.92 -17.72 -0.74
C ALA A 226 -16.12 -17.84 0.59
N ALA A 227 -14.90 -18.34 0.53
CA ALA A 227 -14.01 -18.45 1.71
C ALA A 227 -13.76 -17.09 2.38
N ARG A 228 -13.75 -15.97 1.63
CA ARG A 228 -13.56 -14.62 2.20
C ARG A 228 -14.68 -14.22 3.17
N LYS A 229 -15.88 -14.72 3.02
CA LYS A 229 -16.99 -14.43 3.94
C LYS A 229 -16.64 -14.76 5.38
N SER A 230 -15.88 -15.84 5.60
CA SER A 230 -15.44 -16.25 6.94
C SER A 230 -14.54 -15.20 7.60
N LEU A 231 -13.72 -14.45 6.83
CA LEU A 231 -12.86 -13.40 7.36
C LEU A 231 -13.68 -12.25 7.95
N PHE A 232 -14.77 -11.84 7.30
CA PHE A 232 -15.67 -10.80 7.81
C PHE A 232 -16.41 -11.25 9.08
N LEU A 233 -16.93 -12.48 9.10
CA LEU A 233 -17.61 -13.05 10.27
C LEU A 233 -16.63 -13.18 11.44
N ASN A 234 -15.46 -13.75 11.20
CA ASN A 234 -14.44 -13.92 12.23
C ASN A 234 -13.91 -12.57 12.75
N ALA A 235 -13.78 -11.54 11.90
CA ALA A 235 -13.42 -10.20 12.34
C ALA A 235 -14.48 -9.60 13.29
N GLY A 236 -15.78 -9.76 12.96
CA GLY A 236 -16.91 -9.32 13.81
C GLY A 236 -16.95 -10.01 15.16
N SER A 237 -16.69 -11.32 15.22
CA SER A 237 -16.57 -12.07 16.47
C SER A 237 -15.32 -11.69 17.25
N LYS A 238 -14.16 -11.65 16.59
CA LYS A 238 -12.85 -11.41 17.22
C LYS A 238 -12.74 -10.00 17.82
N ILE A 239 -13.33 -8.96 17.19
CA ILE A 239 -13.28 -7.61 17.76
C ILE A 239 -13.98 -7.54 19.12
N VAL A 240 -15.09 -8.26 19.30
CA VAL A 240 -15.77 -8.28 20.60
C VAL A 240 -14.93 -9.00 21.65
N ASP A 241 -14.28 -10.10 21.30
CA ASP A 241 -13.35 -10.85 22.16
C ASP A 241 -12.19 -9.96 22.64
N ILE A 242 -11.42 -9.34 21.73
CA ILE A 242 -10.29 -8.52 22.10
C ILE A 242 -10.70 -7.23 22.84
N THR A 243 -11.91 -6.72 22.59
CA THR A 243 -12.45 -5.58 23.34
C THR A 243 -12.68 -5.96 24.79
N LYS A 244 -13.33 -7.10 25.05
CA LYS A 244 -13.52 -7.61 26.42
C LYS A 244 -12.21 -7.94 27.11
N ARG A 245 -11.26 -8.56 26.41
CA ARG A 245 -9.91 -8.80 26.94
C ARG A 245 -9.26 -7.51 27.44
N TYR A 246 -9.36 -6.43 26.70
CA TYR A 246 -8.80 -5.14 27.12
C TYR A 246 -9.59 -4.52 28.29
N TYR A 247 -10.90 -4.32 28.15
CA TYR A 247 -11.68 -3.58 29.14
C TYR A 247 -12.00 -4.39 30.39
N GLU A 248 -12.33 -5.68 30.27
CA GLU A 248 -12.69 -6.53 31.39
C GLU A 248 -11.49 -7.31 31.95
N GLY A 249 -10.51 -7.66 31.09
CA GLY A 249 -9.32 -8.43 31.46
C GLY A 249 -8.05 -7.58 31.69
N ASN A 250 -8.09 -6.26 31.38
CA ASN A 250 -6.92 -5.36 31.40
C ASN A 250 -5.74 -5.85 30.54
N ASP A 251 -6.05 -6.57 29.45
CA ASP A 251 -5.06 -7.12 28.53
C ASP A 251 -4.66 -6.06 27.50
N LYS A 252 -3.52 -5.40 27.74
CA LYS A 252 -2.99 -4.38 26.83
C LYS A 252 -2.32 -4.96 25.57
N SER A 253 -2.07 -6.26 25.51
CA SER A 253 -1.42 -6.90 24.37
C SER A 253 -2.25 -6.83 23.08
N VAL A 254 -3.58 -6.58 23.21
CA VAL A 254 -4.52 -6.45 22.09
C VAL A 254 -4.61 -5.04 21.50
N LEU A 255 -3.92 -4.06 22.09
CA LEU A 255 -3.93 -2.67 21.61
C LEU A 255 -3.02 -2.51 20.37
N PRO A 256 -3.40 -1.69 19.37
CA PRO A 256 -2.62 -1.47 18.16
C PRO A 256 -1.15 -1.14 18.41
N ARG A 257 -0.84 -0.22 19.33
CA ARG A 257 0.54 0.15 19.63
C ARG A 257 1.34 -0.91 20.40
N SER A 258 0.66 -1.86 21.04
CA SER A 258 1.31 -3.02 21.66
C SER A 258 1.62 -4.11 20.64
N ILE A 259 0.83 -4.21 19.58
CA ILE A 259 0.99 -5.12 18.45
C ILE A 259 2.00 -4.56 17.46
N ALA A 260 1.76 -3.35 16.94
CA ALA A 260 2.59 -2.67 15.94
C ALA A 260 3.82 -2.01 16.58
N THR A 261 4.68 -2.80 17.19
CA THR A 261 5.98 -2.39 17.74
C THR A 261 7.02 -2.22 16.63
N LYS A 262 8.23 -1.71 16.95
CA LYS A 262 9.34 -1.64 15.99
C LYS A 262 9.62 -2.99 15.34
N LYS A 263 9.63 -4.08 16.11
CA LYS A 263 9.79 -5.45 15.60
C LYS A 263 8.70 -5.84 14.61
N ALA A 264 7.46 -5.43 14.84
CA ALA A 264 6.36 -5.70 13.91
C ALA A 264 6.50 -4.89 12.60
N PHE A 265 6.96 -3.64 12.66
CA PHE A 265 7.29 -2.85 11.47
C PHE A 265 8.49 -3.45 10.70
N GLU A 266 9.49 -3.96 11.40
CA GLU A 266 10.62 -4.68 10.78
C GLU A 266 10.13 -5.96 10.09
N ASN A 267 9.24 -6.73 10.69
CA ASN A 267 8.60 -7.89 10.07
C ASN A 267 7.77 -7.50 8.85
N ALA A 268 7.01 -6.39 8.94
CA ALA A 268 6.23 -5.88 7.82
C ALA A 268 7.13 -5.51 6.64
N MET A 269 8.25 -4.85 6.90
CA MET A 269 9.21 -4.51 5.86
C MET A 269 9.92 -5.77 5.31
N ALA A 270 10.22 -6.77 6.15
CA ALA A 270 10.78 -8.04 5.71
C ALA A 270 9.82 -8.77 4.75
N LEU A 271 8.52 -8.81 5.04
CA LEU A 271 7.51 -9.31 4.10
C LEU A 271 7.50 -8.50 2.81
N ASP A 272 7.46 -7.17 2.91
CA ASP A 272 7.33 -6.28 1.76
C ASP A 272 8.48 -6.44 0.76
N VAL A 273 9.73 -6.46 1.24
CA VAL A 273 10.89 -6.66 0.38
C VAL A 273 10.99 -8.10 -0.16
N SER A 274 10.48 -9.10 0.59
CA SER A 274 10.49 -10.50 0.14
C SER A 274 9.43 -10.81 -0.92
N MET A 275 8.34 -10.06 -0.97
CA MET A 275 7.31 -10.20 -2.00
C MET A 275 7.42 -9.17 -3.14
N GLY A 276 8.43 -8.29 -3.11
CA GLY A 276 8.59 -7.25 -4.11
C GLY A 276 7.41 -6.29 -4.18
N GLY A 277 6.97 -5.81 -3.02
CA GLY A 277 5.81 -4.94 -2.87
C GLY A 277 5.95 -3.58 -3.55
N SER A 278 5.03 -2.68 -3.27
CA SER A 278 5.01 -1.34 -3.85
C SER A 278 5.98 -0.39 -3.15
N THR A 279 6.63 0.51 -3.89
CA THR A 279 7.41 1.60 -3.27
C THR A 279 6.55 2.49 -2.35
N ASN A 280 5.24 2.58 -2.60
CA ASN A 280 4.31 3.36 -1.78
C ASN A 280 4.17 2.81 -0.36
N THR A 281 4.37 1.50 -0.14
CA THR A 281 4.32 0.90 1.20
C THR A 281 5.35 1.52 2.14
N VAL A 282 6.51 1.94 1.62
CA VAL A 282 7.53 2.68 2.40
C VAL A 282 6.93 3.94 3.01
N LEU A 283 6.23 4.78 2.20
CA LEU A 283 5.54 5.98 2.71
C LEU A 283 4.51 5.62 3.79
N HIS A 284 3.76 4.53 3.57
CA HIS A 284 2.64 4.17 4.43
C HIS A 284 3.11 3.55 5.75
N LEU A 285 4.17 2.73 5.74
CA LEU A 285 4.76 2.19 6.96
C LEU A 285 5.43 3.28 7.80
N LEU A 286 6.18 4.21 7.17
CA LEU A 286 6.75 5.37 7.86
C LEU A 286 5.66 6.25 8.48
N ALA A 287 4.56 6.48 7.77
CA ALA A 287 3.42 7.24 8.27
C ALA A 287 2.75 6.55 9.48
N ALA A 288 2.48 5.25 9.39
CA ALA A 288 1.88 4.48 10.48
C ALA A 288 2.81 4.38 11.69
N ALA A 289 4.12 4.20 11.49
CA ALA A 289 5.12 4.18 12.55
C ALA A 289 5.19 5.51 13.30
N LYS A 290 5.14 6.65 12.56
CA LYS A 290 5.06 7.98 13.16
C LYS A 290 3.83 8.13 14.06
N GLU A 291 2.64 7.70 13.60
CA GLU A 291 1.40 7.76 14.39
C GLU A 291 1.43 6.80 15.60
N ALA A 292 2.17 5.70 15.49
CA ALA A 292 2.40 4.76 16.60
C ALA A 292 3.45 5.25 17.61
N ASN A 293 4.17 6.35 17.33
CA ASN A 293 5.37 6.80 18.04
C ASN A 293 6.49 5.75 18.04
N VAL A 294 6.68 5.07 16.92
CA VAL A 294 7.74 4.07 16.70
C VAL A 294 8.85 4.71 15.86
N ASP A 295 10.08 4.63 16.33
CA ASP A 295 11.28 5.07 15.59
C ASP A 295 11.63 4.02 14.54
N PHE A 296 11.01 4.15 13.36
CA PHE A 296 11.24 3.32 12.17
C PHE A 296 11.58 4.24 11.00
N THR A 297 12.72 4.01 10.36
CA THR A 297 13.34 4.96 9.44
C THR A 297 13.74 4.34 8.10
N MET A 298 14.09 5.19 7.11
CA MET A 298 14.66 4.75 5.83
C MET A 298 15.93 3.90 6.02
N SER A 299 16.74 4.17 7.04
CA SER A 299 17.92 3.36 7.38
C SER A 299 17.55 1.94 7.85
N ASP A 300 16.46 1.78 8.60
CA ASP A 300 15.98 0.45 9.01
C ASP A 300 15.49 -0.33 7.78
N ILE A 301 14.79 0.33 6.86
CA ILE A 301 14.34 -0.25 5.59
C ILE A 301 15.52 -0.74 4.75
N ASP A 302 16.59 0.07 4.59
CA ASP A 302 17.78 -0.34 3.84
C ASP A 302 18.46 -1.57 4.47
N LYS A 303 18.59 -1.58 5.81
CA LYS A 303 19.19 -2.73 6.54
C LYS A 303 18.40 -4.02 6.31
N ILE A 304 17.06 -3.95 6.34
CA ILE A 304 16.18 -5.10 6.11
C ILE A 304 16.30 -5.57 4.67
N SER A 305 16.20 -4.64 3.70
CA SER A 305 16.31 -4.94 2.28
C SER A 305 17.61 -5.65 1.89
N ARG A 306 18.73 -5.36 2.57
CA ARG A 306 20.02 -6.02 2.34
C ARG A 306 20.11 -7.44 2.91
N LYS A 307 19.23 -7.78 3.84
CA LYS A 307 19.26 -9.08 4.57
C LYS A 307 18.21 -10.06 4.07
N VAL A 308 17.05 -9.54 3.67
CA VAL A 308 15.88 -10.35 3.37
C VAL A 308 15.84 -10.61 1.87
N PRO A 309 15.87 -11.88 1.43
CA PRO A 309 15.86 -12.22 0.01
C PRO A 309 14.48 -11.99 -0.64
N TYR A 310 14.47 -11.85 -1.97
CA TYR A 310 13.25 -11.77 -2.77
C TYR A 310 12.70 -13.16 -3.05
N LEU A 311 11.59 -13.54 -2.41
CA LEU A 311 11.06 -14.91 -2.39
C LEU A 311 9.82 -15.12 -3.27
N ALA A 312 8.99 -14.08 -3.48
CA ALA A 312 7.72 -14.21 -4.18
C ALA A 312 7.61 -13.20 -5.32
N LYS A 313 7.79 -13.64 -6.56
CA LYS A 313 7.70 -12.78 -7.75
C LYS A 313 6.28 -12.81 -8.32
N VAL A 314 5.60 -11.67 -8.23
CA VAL A 314 4.18 -11.50 -8.58
C VAL A 314 4.02 -10.34 -9.56
N ALA A 315 2.94 -10.31 -10.35
CA ALA A 315 2.64 -9.19 -11.24
C ALA A 315 2.73 -7.84 -10.48
N PRO A 316 3.34 -6.80 -11.06
CA PRO A 316 3.81 -6.63 -12.43
C PRO A 316 5.25 -7.10 -12.69
N ALA A 317 5.95 -7.65 -11.68
CA ALA A 317 7.32 -8.14 -11.84
C ALA A 317 7.41 -9.45 -12.67
N THR A 318 6.28 -10.11 -12.88
CA THR A 318 6.10 -11.25 -13.79
C THR A 318 4.65 -11.27 -14.31
N GLU A 319 4.42 -11.85 -15.48
CA GLU A 319 3.08 -12.10 -16.02
C GLU A 319 2.50 -13.45 -15.54
N LYS A 320 3.35 -14.32 -14.98
CA LYS A 320 2.99 -15.69 -14.62
C LYS A 320 2.10 -15.78 -13.36
N TYR A 321 2.42 -15.02 -12.32
CA TYR A 321 1.81 -15.13 -11.01
C TYR A 321 1.06 -13.85 -10.60
N HIS A 322 -0.17 -14.02 -10.08
CA HIS A 322 -1.04 -12.98 -9.52
C HIS A 322 -1.42 -13.33 -8.08
N MET A 323 -2.25 -12.52 -7.41
CA MET A 323 -2.63 -12.74 -6.01
C MET A 323 -3.31 -14.09 -5.77
N GLU A 324 -4.06 -14.61 -6.75
CA GLU A 324 -4.67 -15.94 -6.72
C GLU A 324 -3.64 -17.06 -6.61
N ASP A 325 -2.47 -16.88 -7.23
CA ASP A 325 -1.36 -17.85 -7.17
C ASP A 325 -0.62 -17.75 -5.82
N VAL A 326 -0.45 -16.52 -5.30
CA VAL A 326 0.09 -16.29 -3.96
C VAL A 326 -0.81 -16.98 -2.91
N HIS A 327 -2.13 -16.85 -3.04
CA HIS A 327 -3.07 -17.52 -2.14
C HIS A 327 -2.89 -19.04 -2.19
N ARG A 328 -2.87 -19.63 -3.38
CA ARG A 328 -2.64 -21.07 -3.60
C ARG A 328 -1.32 -21.56 -3.00
N ALA A 329 -0.30 -20.71 -2.95
CA ALA A 329 1.02 -21.02 -2.37
C ALA A 329 1.10 -20.82 -0.84
N GLY A 330 -0.04 -20.57 -0.16
CA GLY A 330 -0.11 -20.37 1.30
C GLY A 330 -0.21 -18.89 1.71
N GLY A 331 -0.44 -17.98 0.76
CA GLY A 331 -0.65 -16.56 1.05
C GLY A 331 0.53 -15.89 1.74
N VAL A 332 0.21 -14.91 2.57
CA VAL A 332 1.20 -14.20 3.40
C VAL A 332 1.94 -15.16 4.33
N TYR A 333 1.22 -16.10 4.94
CA TYR A 333 1.82 -17.05 5.88
C TYR A 333 2.75 -18.07 5.22
N GLY A 334 2.58 -18.36 3.93
CA GLY A 334 3.55 -19.12 3.14
C GLY A 334 4.90 -18.40 3.02
N ILE A 335 4.88 -17.07 2.77
CA ILE A 335 6.11 -16.26 2.73
C ILE A 335 6.71 -16.13 4.12
N LEU A 336 5.89 -15.86 5.14
CA LEU A 336 6.36 -15.76 6.53
C LEU A 336 6.97 -17.07 7.04
N GLY A 337 6.44 -18.21 6.60
CA GLY A 337 7.01 -19.53 6.88
C GLY A 337 8.45 -19.67 6.38
N GLU A 338 8.71 -19.23 5.13
CA GLU A 338 10.07 -19.22 4.57
C GLU A 338 10.99 -18.23 5.30
N LEU A 339 10.51 -17.03 5.62
CA LEU A 339 11.26 -16.04 6.40
C LEU A 339 11.59 -16.55 7.82
N LYS A 340 10.66 -17.26 8.46
CA LYS A 340 10.88 -17.92 9.77
C LYS A 340 11.97 -19.00 9.68
N ARG A 341 11.88 -19.88 8.67
CA ARG A 341 12.93 -20.90 8.40
C ARG A 341 14.31 -20.27 8.20
N GLY A 342 14.35 -19.10 7.55
CA GLY A 342 15.54 -18.27 7.37
C GLY A 342 15.97 -17.46 8.59
N LYS A 343 15.21 -17.50 9.72
CA LYS A 343 15.48 -16.69 10.93
C LYS A 343 15.53 -15.18 10.65
N LEU A 344 14.63 -14.71 9.80
CA LEU A 344 14.56 -13.32 9.33
C LEU A 344 13.40 -12.53 9.95
N LEU A 345 12.69 -13.09 10.94
CA LEU A 345 11.54 -12.49 11.60
C LEU A 345 11.71 -12.41 13.13
N HIS A 346 11.01 -11.47 13.71
CA HIS A 346 10.74 -11.39 15.15
C HIS A 346 9.44 -12.13 15.45
N GLU A 347 9.56 -13.35 15.99
CA GLU A 347 8.41 -14.24 16.21
C GLU A 347 7.60 -13.89 17.47
N ASP A 348 8.16 -13.09 18.38
CA ASP A 348 7.62 -12.76 19.70
C ASP A 348 6.63 -11.58 19.69
N VAL A 349 6.28 -11.02 18.53
CA VAL A 349 5.30 -9.93 18.41
C VAL A 349 3.86 -10.44 18.55
N PHE A 350 2.99 -9.63 19.16
CA PHE A 350 1.58 -9.98 19.36
C PHE A 350 0.76 -9.90 18.07
N THR A 351 -0.36 -10.61 18.05
CA THR A 351 -1.37 -10.52 16.97
C THR A 351 -2.79 -10.50 17.55
N VAL A 352 -3.77 -10.02 16.79
CA VAL A 352 -5.18 -10.02 17.22
C VAL A 352 -5.80 -11.41 17.28
N HIS A 353 -5.22 -12.42 16.63
CA HIS A 353 -5.81 -13.75 16.47
C HIS A 353 -5.01 -14.87 17.16
N SER A 354 -3.73 -14.71 17.40
CA SER A 354 -2.83 -15.65 18.06
C SER A 354 -2.04 -14.93 19.14
N LYS A 355 -1.41 -15.67 20.04
CA LYS A 355 -0.62 -15.06 21.09
C LYS A 355 0.61 -14.36 20.53
N THR A 356 1.29 -15.00 19.57
CA THR A 356 2.46 -14.45 18.88
C THR A 356 2.39 -14.72 17.39
N LEU A 357 3.18 -13.97 16.62
CA LEU A 357 3.34 -14.20 15.18
C LEU A 357 3.96 -15.58 14.89
N GLY A 358 4.89 -16.02 15.73
CA GLY A 358 5.53 -17.34 15.59
C GLY A 358 4.53 -18.49 15.70
N GLU A 359 3.61 -18.45 16.69
CA GLU A 359 2.52 -19.43 16.83
C GLU A 359 1.56 -19.36 15.62
N ALA A 360 1.25 -18.15 15.14
CA ALA A 360 0.41 -17.96 13.96
C ALA A 360 1.03 -18.59 12.71
N ILE A 361 2.34 -18.42 12.49
CA ILE A 361 3.05 -19.00 11.35
C ILE A 361 3.03 -20.54 11.43
N ASP A 362 3.29 -21.13 12.59
CA ASP A 362 3.28 -22.58 12.78
C ASP A 362 1.91 -23.21 12.45
N HIS A 363 0.84 -22.46 12.69
CA HIS A 363 -0.52 -22.92 12.40
C HIS A 363 -0.94 -22.69 10.93
N TRP A 364 -0.58 -21.55 10.31
CA TRP A 364 -1.10 -21.13 9.01
C TRP A 364 -0.18 -21.36 7.81
N ASP A 365 1.10 -21.63 8.01
CA ASP A 365 2.02 -22.00 6.92
C ASP A 365 1.69 -23.41 6.39
N ILE A 366 1.35 -23.52 5.11
CA ILE A 366 0.94 -24.79 4.46
C ILE A 366 2.01 -25.87 4.49
N ILE A 367 3.28 -25.50 4.68
CA ILE A 367 4.40 -26.46 4.79
C ILE A 367 4.49 -27.01 6.21
N SER A 368 4.21 -26.21 7.24
CA SER A 368 4.38 -26.58 8.66
C SER A 368 3.11 -27.12 9.29
N THR A 369 1.94 -26.67 8.83
CA THR A 369 0.65 -27.00 9.43
C THR A 369 0.28 -28.48 9.28
N LYS A 370 -0.36 -29.02 10.33
CA LYS A 370 -0.99 -30.35 10.32
C LYS A 370 -2.50 -30.29 10.09
N GLU A 371 -3.06 -29.08 9.97
CA GLU A 371 -4.49 -28.85 9.88
C GLU A 371 -4.95 -28.87 8.42
N ASP A 372 -5.73 -29.87 8.03
CA ASP A 372 -6.28 -29.96 6.66
C ASP A 372 -7.18 -28.77 6.34
N SER A 373 -7.91 -28.24 7.33
CA SER A 373 -8.77 -27.06 7.17
C SER A 373 -8.00 -25.81 6.74
N VAL A 374 -6.74 -25.64 7.15
CA VAL A 374 -5.86 -24.57 6.71
C VAL A 374 -5.45 -24.78 5.26
N LYS A 375 -5.12 -26.01 4.88
CA LYS A 375 -4.76 -26.35 3.49
C LYS A 375 -5.95 -26.14 2.57
N ASP A 376 -7.14 -26.59 2.97
CA ASP A 376 -8.40 -26.40 2.23
C ASP A 376 -8.73 -24.92 2.01
N PHE A 377 -8.46 -24.04 3.01
CA PHE A 377 -8.66 -22.61 2.90
C PHE A 377 -7.82 -22.01 1.75
N TYR A 378 -6.57 -22.43 1.60
CA TYR A 378 -5.67 -21.94 0.55
C TYR A 378 -5.91 -22.57 -0.84
N LEU A 379 -6.82 -23.53 -0.97
CA LEU A 379 -7.26 -24.05 -2.25
C LEU A 379 -8.29 -23.16 -2.98
N ALA A 380 -8.72 -22.06 -2.38
CA ALA A 380 -9.66 -21.12 -3.01
C ALA A 380 -9.12 -20.63 -4.37
N ALA A 381 -9.88 -20.85 -5.43
CA ALA A 381 -9.49 -20.59 -6.81
C ALA A 381 -10.35 -19.51 -7.48
N PRO A 382 -9.84 -18.81 -8.51
CA PRO A 382 -10.64 -17.87 -9.29
C PRO A 382 -11.80 -18.59 -9.99
N GLY A 383 -12.98 -17.99 -9.98
CA GLY A 383 -14.17 -18.50 -10.67
C GLY A 383 -14.06 -18.40 -12.19
N GLY A 384 -13.38 -17.36 -12.66
CA GLY A 384 -13.22 -17.05 -14.07
C GLY A 384 -14.49 -16.45 -14.72
N ILE A 385 -15.38 -15.89 -13.91
CA ILE A 385 -16.64 -15.28 -14.35
C ILE A 385 -16.64 -13.80 -13.94
N PRO A 386 -16.79 -12.86 -14.88
CA PRO A 386 -16.87 -11.44 -14.56
C PRO A 386 -18.05 -11.15 -13.62
N THR A 387 -17.79 -10.53 -12.47
CA THR A 387 -18.82 -10.21 -11.47
C THR A 387 -18.38 -9.13 -10.49
N THR A 388 -19.32 -8.35 -10.00
CA THR A 388 -19.14 -7.41 -8.90
C THR A 388 -19.68 -7.94 -7.56
N GLU A 389 -20.19 -9.20 -7.55
CA GLU A 389 -20.77 -9.82 -6.35
C GLU A 389 -19.69 -10.51 -5.51
N ALA A 390 -19.53 -10.07 -4.26
CA ALA A 390 -18.67 -10.74 -3.31
C ALA A 390 -19.19 -12.15 -2.99
N PHE A 391 -18.26 -13.08 -2.71
CA PHE A 391 -18.56 -14.44 -2.26
C PHE A 391 -19.38 -15.31 -3.23
N SER A 392 -19.51 -14.88 -4.49
CA SER A 392 -20.32 -15.55 -5.51
C SER A 392 -19.63 -16.76 -6.14
N GLN A 393 -18.32 -16.97 -5.86
CA GLN A 393 -17.51 -18.04 -6.44
C GLN A 393 -17.06 -19.04 -5.36
N ALA A 394 -17.00 -20.32 -5.72
CA ALA A 394 -16.62 -21.40 -4.79
C ALA A 394 -15.68 -22.44 -5.43
N LYS A 395 -15.02 -22.09 -6.52
CA LYS A 395 -14.09 -22.99 -7.21
C LYS A 395 -12.84 -23.21 -6.35
N VAL A 396 -12.30 -24.43 -6.41
CA VAL A 396 -11.08 -24.78 -5.70
C VAL A 396 -10.02 -25.32 -6.66
N TRP A 397 -8.76 -25.08 -6.34
CA TRP A 397 -7.64 -25.70 -7.02
C TRP A 397 -7.57 -27.20 -6.71
N PRO A 398 -7.08 -28.04 -7.62
CA PRO A 398 -6.91 -29.49 -7.37
C PRO A 398 -5.77 -29.77 -6.37
N SER A 399 -4.83 -28.84 -6.19
CA SER A 399 -3.70 -28.96 -5.26
C SER A 399 -3.15 -27.58 -4.89
N LEU A 400 -2.49 -27.46 -3.76
CA LEU A 400 -1.67 -26.30 -3.38
C LEU A 400 -0.45 -26.16 -4.31
N ASP A 401 0.15 -24.99 -4.30
CA ASP A 401 1.50 -24.74 -4.83
C ASP A 401 2.49 -24.74 -3.66
N ASP A 402 3.00 -25.93 -3.37
CA ASP A 402 4.01 -26.18 -2.32
C ASP A 402 5.44 -26.31 -2.88
N ASP A 403 5.63 -26.10 -4.19
CA ASP A 403 6.94 -26.08 -4.86
C ASP A 403 7.72 -24.83 -4.43
N ARG A 404 8.64 -25.02 -3.48
CA ARG A 404 9.50 -23.93 -2.99
C ARG A 404 10.76 -23.71 -3.82
N ASP A 405 11.01 -24.56 -4.80
CA ASP A 405 12.15 -24.42 -5.73
C ASP A 405 11.77 -23.53 -6.94
N ASN A 406 10.60 -23.78 -7.54
CA ASN A 406 10.19 -23.14 -8.81
C ASN A 406 8.79 -22.52 -8.79
N GLY A 407 8.06 -22.66 -7.68
CA GLY A 407 6.70 -22.16 -7.50
C GLY A 407 6.59 -20.65 -7.36
N CYS A 408 5.39 -20.19 -6.98
CA CYS A 408 5.10 -18.77 -6.76
C CYS A 408 5.91 -18.19 -5.59
N ILE A 409 5.96 -18.95 -4.49
CA ILE A 409 6.76 -18.60 -3.30
C ILE A 409 7.95 -19.56 -3.24
N ARG A 410 9.16 -19.02 -3.22
CA ARG A 410 10.40 -19.78 -3.18
C ARG A 410 11.01 -19.78 -1.79
N ASP A 411 11.82 -20.82 -1.48
CA ASP A 411 12.62 -20.85 -0.27
C ASP A 411 13.85 -19.91 -0.37
N ILE A 412 14.60 -19.81 0.74
CA ILE A 412 15.78 -18.94 0.84
C ILE A 412 16.87 -19.34 -0.17
N THR A 413 17.02 -20.63 -0.48
CA THR A 413 18.10 -21.15 -1.35
C THR A 413 17.78 -20.94 -2.83
N HIS A 414 16.50 -20.86 -3.18
CA HIS A 414 15.99 -20.66 -4.53
C HIS A 414 15.44 -19.24 -4.77
N ALA A 415 15.73 -18.31 -3.86
CA ALA A 415 15.30 -16.91 -3.95
C ALA A 415 15.64 -16.28 -5.31
N TYR A 416 14.77 -15.40 -5.79
CA TYR A 416 14.99 -14.62 -7.02
C TYR A 416 16.20 -13.70 -6.93
N SER A 417 16.47 -13.14 -5.74
CA SER A 417 17.70 -12.42 -5.41
C SER A 417 18.02 -12.54 -3.93
N LYS A 418 19.30 -12.34 -3.59
CA LYS A 418 19.76 -12.36 -2.19
C LYS A 418 19.32 -11.12 -1.42
N ASP A 419 19.16 -9.99 -2.11
CA ASP A 419 18.62 -8.75 -1.60
C ASP A 419 17.12 -8.68 -1.86
N GLY A 420 16.39 -7.89 -1.08
CA GLY A 420 14.96 -7.69 -1.23
C GLY A 420 14.55 -7.01 -2.53
N GLY A 421 13.28 -7.15 -2.90
CA GLY A 421 12.71 -6.56 -4.12
C GLY A 421 12.51 -5.04 -4.09
N LEU A 422 12.86 -4.37 -2.99
CA LEU A 422 12.92 -2.90 -2.85
C LEU A 422 14.29 -2.50 -2.32
N ALA A 423 14.79 -1.33 -2.71
CA ALA A 423 16.07 -0.80 -2.22
C ALA A 423 16.02 0.71 -1.96
N VAL A 424 16.74 1.15 -0.94
CA VAL A 424 16.99 2.57 -0.67
C VAL A 424 18.34 2.97 -1.26
N LEU A 425 18.37 4.04 -2.04
CA LEU A 425 19.62 4.60 -2.56
C LEU A 425 19.88 5.96 -1.91
N TYR A 426 21.15 6.28 -1.69
CA TYR A 426 21.62 7.54 -1.12
C TYR A 426 22.68 8.17 -1.99
N GLY A 427 22.76 9.49 -1.97
CA GLY A 427 23.81 10.25 -2.66
C GLY A 427 23.52 11.73 -2.70
N ASN A 428 24.37 12.48 -3.41
CA ASN A 428 24.28 13.94 -3.45
C ASN A 428 22.98 14.48 -4.07
N ILE A 429 22.21 13.64 -4.81
CA ILE A 429 20.94 14.01 -5.42
C ILE A 429 19.73 13.60 -4.55
N ALA A 430 19.93 12.71 -3.57
CA ALA A 430 18.90 12.22 -2.66
C ALA A 430 19.56 11.93 -1.29
N GLU A 431 19.88 12.99 -0.55
CA GLU A 431 20.63 12.93 0.72
C GLU A 431 19.85 12.16 1.81
N GLU A 432 18.52 12.30 1.86
CA GLU A 432 17.64 11.56 2.78
C GLU A 432 17.15 10.22 2.21
N GLY A 433 17.61 9.87 1.01
CA GLY A 433 17.31 8.64 0.32
C GLY A 433 16.22 8.76 -0.76
N CYS A 434 16.18 7.74 -1.61
CA CYS A 434 15.15 7.49 -2.62
C CYS A 434 14.90 5.99 -2.71
N ILE A 435 13.78 5.58 -3.34
CA ILE A 435 13.36 4.18 -3.38
C ILE A 435 13.34 3.67 -4.81
N VAL A 436 13.84 2.45 -5.00
CA VAL A 436 13.73 1.70 -6.25
C VAL A 436 13.10 0.33 -6.01
N LYS A 437 12.16 -0.08 -6.90
CA LYS A 437 11.61 -1.44 -6.92
C LYS A 437 12.56 -2.32 -7.73
N THR A 438 13.52 -2.95 -7.05
CA THR A 438 14.54 -3.81 -7.67
C THR A 438 13.96 -5.07 -8.29
N ALA A 439 12.82 -5.55 -7.77
CA ALA A 439 12.06 -6.67 -8.31
C ALA A 439 11.69 -6.54 -9.80
N GLY A 440 11.60 -5.31 -10.32
CA GLY A 440 11.25 -5.01 -11.71
C GLY A 440 12.41 -4.53 -12.57
N VAL A 441 13.64 -4.48 -12.04
CA VAL A 441 14.85 -3.99 -12.74
C VAL A 441 15.60 -5.16 -13.36
N ASP A 442 16.00 -5.00 -14.62
CA ASP A 442 16.86 -5.97 -15.31
C ASP A 442 18.27 -5.96 -14.70
N GLU A 443 18.88 -7.13 -14.57
CA GLU A 443 20.21 -7.27 -13.97
C GLU A 443 21.29 -6.47 -14.70
N GLU A 444 21.15 -6.28 -16.00
CA GLU A 444 22.12 -5.54 -16.83
C GLU A 444 22.16 -4.04 -16.51
N ILE A 445 21.07 -3.47 -15.93
CA ILE A 445 20.96 -2.04 -15.60
C ILE A 445 20.93 -1.76 -14.09
N LEU A 446 21.31 -2.72 -13.25
CA LEU A 446 21.51 -2.49 -11.80
C LEU A 446 22.60 -1.46 -11.51
N LYS A 447 23.54 -1.28 -12.44
CA LYS A 447 24.48 -0.15 -12.51
C LYS A 447 24.23 0.59 -13.80
N PHE A 448 23.87 1.86 -13.69
CA PHE A 448 23.49 2.67 -14.83
C PHE A 448 24.07 4.08 -14.71
N SER A 449 24.65 4.58 -15.80
CA SER A 449 25.10 5.97 -15.91
C SER A 449 24.43 6.56 -17.15
N GLY A 450 23.72 7.67 -16.98
CA GLY A 450 22.94 8.24 -18.08
C GLY A 450 22.88 9.75 -18.07
N ARG A 451 22.48 10.29 -19.23
CA ARG A 451 22.29 11.71 -19.44
C ARG A 451 20.91 12.15 -18.93
N VAL A 452 20.87 13.22 -18.18
CA VAL A 452 19.64 13.83 -17.65
C VAL A 452 18.79 14.44 -18.78
N ARG A 453 17.53 14.06 -18.83
CA ARG A 453 16.43 14.70 -19.55
C ARG A 453 15.47 15.24 -18.52
N LEU A 454 15.48 16.58 -18.34
CA LEU A 454 14.82 17.24 -17.21
C LEU A 454 13.42 17.74 -17.57
N PHE A 455 12.43 17.38 -16.76
CA PHE A 455 11.02 17.80 -16.89
C PHE A 455 10.47 18.27 -15.55
N GLU A 456 9.55 19.24 -15.59
CA GLU A 456 8.89 19.76 -14.38
C GLU A 456 7.44 19.23 -14.22
N SER A 457 7.01 18.32 -15.09
CA SER A 457 5.72 17.62 -14.98
C SER A 457 5.76 16.24 -15.63
N GLN A 458 4.83 15.37 -15.20
CA GLN A 458 4.60 14.08 -15.84
C GLN A 458 4.24 14.24 -17.32
N ASP A 459 3.39 15.23 -17.64
CA ASP A 459 2.85 15.40 -18.98
C ASP A 459 3.95 15.76 -19.98
N GLU A 460 4.85 16.70 -19.61
CA GLU A 460 6.01 17.04 -20.43
C GLU A 460 6.92 15.81 -20.67
N ALA A 461 7.13 14.97 -19.64
CA ALA A 461 7.92 13.76 -19.76
C ALA A 461 7.23 12.73 -20.67
N CYS A 462 5.92 12.53 -20.55
CA CYS A 462 5.13 11.65 -21.41
C CYS A 462 5.18 12.10 -22.88
N ASP A 463 4.99 13.38 -23.14
CA ASP A 463 5.07 13.97 -24.49
C ASP A 463 6.47 13.77 -25.10
N ALA A 464 7.52 13.90 -24.30
CA ALA A 464 8.87 13.67 -24.76
C ALA A 464 9.15 12.20 -25.09
N ILE A 465 8.63 11.26 -24.29
CA ILE A 465 8.76 9.82 -24.52
C ILE A 465 8.01 9.41 -25.79
N LEU A 466 6.73 9.78 -25.89
CA LEU A 466 5.90 9.44 -27.06
C LEU A 466 6.39 10.12 -28.35
N GLY A 467 6.95 11.33 -28.24
CA GLY A 467 7.53 12.11 -29.33
C GLY A 467 8.95 11.69 -29.72
N ASP A 468 9.43 10.52 -29.28
CA ASP A 468 10.76 9.94 -29.61
C ASP A 468 11.95 10.85 -29.26
N LYS A 469 11.80 11.73 -28.26
CA LYS A 469 12.86 12.62 -27.78
C LYS A 469 13.78 11.95 -26.74
N ILE A 470 13.36 10.82 -26.19
CA ILE A 470 14.12 10.01 -25.23
C ILE A 470 14.79 8.88 -26.00
N ILE A 471 16.07 8.68 -25.76
CA ILE A 471 16.90 7.67 -26.46
C ILE A 471 17.59 6.75 -25.43
N PRO A 472 18.06 5.57 -25.84
CA PRO A 472 18.83 4.69 -24.97
C PRO A 472 20.01 5.43 -24.28
N GLY A 473 20.17 5.22 -22.97
CA GLY A 473 21.15 5.90 -22.14
C GLY A 473 20.64 7.18 -21.44
N ASP A 474 19.42 7.62 -21.72
CA ASP A 474 18.85 8.77 -21.03
C ASP A 474 18.28 8.40 -19.65
N ILE A 475 18.35 9.35 -18.71
CA ILE A 475 17.64 9.34 -17.44
C ILE A 475 16.59 10.46 -17.46
N VAL A 476 15.33 10.07 -17.48
CA VAL A 476 14.20 11.00 -17.40
C VAL A 476 14.04 11.43 -15.94
N VAL A 477 14.32 12.70 -15.67
CA VAL A 477 14.23 13.31 -14.33
C VAL A 477 12.99 14.20 -14.27
N ILE A 478 12.04 13.87 -13.37
CA ILE A 478 10.81 14.63 -13.19
C ILE A 478 10.84 15.26 -11.80
N VAL A 479 10.88 16.58 -11.74
CA VAL A 479 11.04 17.37 -10.53
C VAL A 479 9.77 18.12 -10.16
N TYR A 480 9.64 18.55 -8.89
CA TYR A 480 8.48 19.24 -8.35
C TYR A 480 7.17 18.41 -8.40
N GLU A 481 7.27 17.09 -8.28
CA GLU A 481 6.14 16.19 -8.10
C GLU A 481 6.08 15.57 -6.70
N GLY A 482 6.88 16.10 -5.77
CA GLY A 482 6.89 15.68 -4.36
C GLY A 482 5.65 16.10 -3.56
N PRO A 483 5.59 15.77 -2.26
CA PRO A 483 4.46 16.08 -1.38
C PRO A 483 4.03 17.55 -1.39
N LYS A 484 4.98 18.48 -1.36
CA LYS A 484 4.74 19.94 -1.38
C LYS A 484 4.70 20.50 -2.80
N GLY A 485 5.69 20.13 -3.62
CA GLY A 485 5.86 20.68 -4.97
C GLY A 485 4.79 20.23 -5.94
N GLY A 486 4.28 19.00 -5.76
CA GLY A 486 3.24 18.37 -6.57
C GLY A 486 1.93 19.14 -6.68
N PRO A 487 1.27 19.71 -5.62
CA PRO A 487 1.23 19.14 -4.29
C PRO A 487 0.41 17.84 -4.27
N GLY A 488 0.66 17.00 -3.27
CA GLY A 488 -0.03 15.72 -3.14
C GLY A 488 0.77 14.54 -3.69
N MET A 489 2.00 14.76 -4.16
CA MET A 489 2.94 13.71 -4.58
C MET A 489 2.32 12.77 -5.61
N GLN A 490 2.06 13.29 -6.81
CA GLN A 490 1.42 12.55 -7.90
C GLN A 490 2.07 11.18 -8.12
N GLU A 491 1.24 10.13 -8.17
CA GLU A 491 1.68 8.79 -8.53
C GLU A 491 1.71 8.66 -10.05
N MET A 492 2.85 8.26 -10.59
CA MET A 492 3.08 8.20 -12.02
C MET A 492 3.21 6.75 -12.49
N LEU A 493 2.44 6.37 -13.51
CA LEU A 493 2.55 5.08 -14.19
C LEU A 493 2.79 5.26 -15.69
N TYR A 494 2.19 6.30 -16.30
CA TYR A 494 2.30 6.53 -17.74
C TYR A 494 3.73 6.71 -18.26
N PRO A 495 4.64 7.48 -17.61
CA PRO A 495 6.02 7.57 -18.10
C PRO A 495 6.72 6.21 -18.18
N THR A 496 6.45 5.32 -17.20
CA THR A 496 7.03 3.98 -17.15
C THR A 496 6.41 3.05 -18.21
N ALA A 497 5.08 3.11 -18.38
CA ALA A 497 4.35 2.36 -19.39
C ALA A 497 4.81 2.75 -20.81
N TYR A 498 4.97 4.06 -21.07
CA TYR A 498 5.39 4.56 -22.38
C TYR A 498 6.86 4.25 -22.70
N LEU A 499 7.77 4.30 -21.72
CA LEU A 499 9.13 3.80 -21.94
C LEU A 499 9.13 2.32 -22.32
N LYS A 500 8.28 1.51 -21.67
CA LYS A 500 8.14 0.09 -22.01
C LYS A 500 7.55 -0.11 -23.40
N SER A 501 6.50 0.62 -23.78
CA SER A 501 5.87 0.53 -25.12
C SER A 501 6.84 0.94 -26.25
N LYS A 502 7.74 1.90 -25.98
CA LYS A 502 8.81 2.33 -26.91
C LYS A 502 10.04 1.42 -26.91
N GLY A 503 10.04 0.30 -26.15
CA GLY A 503 11.18 -0.60 -26.06
C GLY A 503 12.37 -0.04 -25.24
N LEU A 504 12.19 1.08 -24.53
CA LEU A 504 13.23 1.77 -23.77
C LEU A 504 13.36 1.31 -22.30
N GLY A 505 12.48 0.43 -21.82
CA GLY A 505 12.41 0.02 -20.42
C GLY A 505 13.67 -0.66 -19.85
N LYS A 506 14.56 -1.17 -20.74
CA LYS A 506 15.85 -1.78 -20.35
C LYS A 506 17.07 -0.89 -20.65
N SER A 507 16.89 0.28 -21.22
CA SER A 507 17.97 1.16 -21.67
C SER A 507 17.87 2.59 -21.19
N CYS A 508 16.82 2.93 -20.43
CA CYS A 508 16.60 4.23 -19.81
C CYS A 508 16.25 4.08 -18.33
N ALA A 509 16.40 5.15 -17.57
CA ALA A 509 15.98 5.24 -16.18
C ALA A 509 15.00 6.40 -15.97
N LEU A 510 14.19 6.30 -14.91
CA LEU A 510 13.31 7.37 -14.41
C LEU A 510 13.72 7.74 -12.97
N LEU A 511 13.79 9.03 -12.68
CA LEU A 511 14.04 9.57 -11.34
C LEU A 511 13.06 10.69 -11.02
N THR A 512 12.48 10.70 -9.82
CA THR A 512 11.56 11.75 -9.40
C THR A 512 11.54 11.96 -7.88
N ASP A 513 11.20 13.17 -7.45
CA ASP A 513 10.80 13.47 -6.07
C ASP A 513 9.32 13.14 -5.77
N GLY A 514 8.55 12.85 -6.83
CA GLY A 514 7.24 12.24 -6.75
C GLY A 514 7.32 10.74 -6.47
N ARG A 515 6.33 9.97 -6.90
CA ARG A 515 6.27 8.52 -6.71
C ARG A 515 5.84 7.80 -7.99
N PHE A 516 6.29 6.56 -8.11
CA PHE A 516 5.83 5.67 -9.16
C PHE A 516 4.82 4.65 -8.61
N SER A 517 3.90 4.20 -9.45
CA SER A 517 2.92 3.19 -9.11
C SER A 517 3.57 1.86 -8.74
N GLY A 518 2.92 1.07 -7.88
CA GLY A 518 3.28 -0.33 -7.63
C GLY A 518 3.27 -1.20 -8.90
N GLY A 519 2.53 -0.76 -9.95
CA GLY A 519 2.51 -1.38 -11.29
C GLY A 519 3.73 -1.10 -12.17
N THR A 520 4.68 -0.29 -11.68
CA THR A 520 5.87 0.10 -12.43
C THR A 520 6.87 -1.05 -12.58
N SER A 521 7.50 -1.14 -13.76
CA SER A 521 8.65 -2.00 -14.07
C SER A 521 9.75 -1.21 -14.77
N GLY A 522 11.00 -1.72 -14.73
CA GLY A 522 12.19 -1.01 -15.20
C GLY A 522 12.88 -0.20 -14.09
N LEU A 523 13.94 0.52 -14.46
CA LEU A 523 14.76 1.31 -13.51
C LEU A 523 14.04 2.63 -13.16
N CYS A 524 13.11 2.56 -12.21
CA CYS A 524 12.29 3.68 -11.76
C CYS A 524 12.58 3.97 -10.29
N ILE A 525 13.09 5.18 -10.03
CA ILE A 525 13.55 5.65 -8.72
C ILE A 525 12.67 6.81 -8.29
N GLY A 526 11.87 6.62 -7.25
CA GLY A 526 10.98 7.64 -6.69
C GLY A 526 11.38 8.11 -5.31
N HIS A 527 10.58 9.03 -4.77
CA HIS A 527 10.71 9.54 -3.40
C HIS A 527 12.07 10.23 -3.12
N ALA A 528 12.73 10.78 -4.14
CA ALA A 528 13.99 11.50 -3.93
C ALA A 528 13.78 12.59 -2.87
N SER A 529 14.53 12.46 -1.78
CA SER A 529 14.38 13.30 -0.59
C SER A 529 15.72 13.93 -0.19
N PRO A 530 15.70 15.23 0.21
CA PRO A 530 14.55 16.16 0.22
C PRO A 530 13.97 16.39 -1.19
N GLU A 531 12.65 16.69 -1.27
CA GLU A 531 12.02 17.03 -2.55
C GLU A 531 12.48 18.39 -3.09
N SER A 532 12.26 18.64 -4.40
CA SER A 532 12.60 19.90 -5.06
C SER A 532 12.09 21.13 -4.33
N ALA A 533 10.84 21.12 -3.87
CA ALA A 533 10.21 22.24 -3.17
C ALA A 533 10.71 22.46 -1.72
N GLU A 534 11.49 21.51 -1.18
CA GLU A 534 12.17 21.63 0.13
C GLU A 534 13.68 21.87 0.00
N GLY A 535 14.16 22.26 -1.16
CA GLY A 535 15.58 22.55 -1.39
C GLY A 535 16.40 21.30 -1.73
N GLY A 536 15.77 20.21 -2.13
CA GLY A 536 16.43 18.98 -2.54
C GLY A 536 17.31 19.16 -3.78
N ALA A 537 18.47 18.51 -3.78
CA ALA A 537 19.46 18.64 -4.85
C ALA A 537 18.96 18.11 -6.21
N ILE A 538 17.87 17.32 -6.23
CA ILE A 538 17.25 16.89 -7.47
C ILE A 538 16.78 18.08 -8.33
N ALA A 539 16.33 19.19 -7.71
CA ALA A 539 15.95 20.44 -8.38
C ALA A 539 17.13 21.17 -9.03
N LEU A 540 18.36 20.84 -8.63
CA LEU A 540 19.59 21.44 -9.15
C LEU A 540 20.14 20.72 -10.39
N SER A 541 19.52 19.60 -10.78
CA SER A 541 19.83 18.90 -12.03
C SER A 541 19.55 19.79 -13.23
N ARG A 542 20.39 19.70 -14.27
CA ARG A 542 20.25 20.44 -15.51
C ARG A 542 20.16 19.48 -16.69
N GLU A 543 19.50 19.91 -17.75
CA GLU A 543 19.44 19.17 -19.01
C GLU A 543 20.87 18.86 -19.49
N GLY A 544 21.15 17.59 -19.78
CA GLY A 544 22.46 17.12 -20.25
C GLY A 544 23.45 16.75 -19.14
N ASP A 545 23.17 17.00 -17.86
CA ASP A 545 23.96 16.46 -16.75
C ASP A 545 24.01 14.92 -16.82
N HIS A 546 24.89 14.32 -16.02
CA HIS A 546 24.94 12.84 -15.89
C HIS A 546 24.64 12.43 -14.46
N ILE A 547 23.92 11.31 -14.31
CA ILE A 547 23.67 10.67 -13.02
C ILE A 547 24.21 9.24 -13.06
N ASP A 548 24.94 8.85 -12.01
CA ASP A 548 25.38 7.49 -11.77
C ASP A 548 24.45 6.81 -10.74
N ILE A 549 23.92 5.64 -11.10
CA ILE A 549 23.08 4.78 -10.26
C ILE A 549 23.81 3.47 -10.04
N ASP A 550 24.00 3.07 -8.77
CA ASP A 550 24.62 1.81 -8.37
C ASP A 550 23.76 1.15 -7.29
N ILE A 551 22.77 0.35 -7.72
CA ILE A 551 21.82 -0.33 -6.83
C ILE A 551 22.53 -1.29 -5.86
N PRO A 552 23.47 -2.16 -6.30
CA PRO A 552 24.22 -3.03 -5.41
C PRO A 552 24.93 -2.28 -4.26
N ASN A 553 25.49 -1.11 -4.54
CA ASN A 553 26.16 -0.28 -3.54
C ASN A 553 25.23 0.77 -2.88
N ARG A 554 23.93 0.77 -3.23
CA ARG A 554 22.92 1.70 -2.68
C ARG A 554 23.28 3.17 -2.90
N LYS A 555 23.76 3.53 -4.09
CA LYS A 555 24.25 4.87 -4.42
C LYS A 555 23.53 5.46 -5.63
N ILE A 556 23.29 6.78 -5.56
CA ILE A 556 22.81 7.60 -6.67
C ILE A 556 23.46 8.98 -6.59
N ASN A 557 24.15 9.40 -7.66
CA ASN A 557 24.87 10.66 -7.62
C ASN A 557 24.75 11.42 -8.95
N LEU A 558 24.50 12.71 -8.83
CA LEU A 558 24.71 13.69 -9.90
C LEU A 558 26.21 13.89 -10.08
N LYS A 559 26.73 13.74 -11.32
CA LYS A 559 28.16 13.81 -11.64
C LYS A 559 28.61 15.24 -11.80
N ILE A 560 28.62 16.01 -10.73
CA ILE A 560 29.17 17.36 -10.64
C ILE A 560 30.00 17.46 -9.38
N THR A 561 30.87 18.47 -9.32
CA THR A 561 31.66 18.73 -8.11
C THR A 561 30.80 19.29 -6.99
N ASN A 562 31.28 19.20 -5.75
CA ASN A 562 30.54 19.80 -4.61
C ASN A 562 30.47 21.33 -4.77
N GLU A 563 31.49 21.94 -5.34
CA GLU A 563 31.58 23.38 -5.63
C GLU A 563 30.50 23.79 -6.63
N ASP A 564 30.31 23.02 -7.72
CA ASP A 564 29.27 23.26 -8.71
C ASP A 564 27.87 23.08 -8.08
N LEU A 565 27.68 22.07 -7.21
CA LEU A 565 26.42 21.86 -6.53
C LEU A 565 26.08 23.04 -5.61
N LEU A 566 27.04 23.55 -4.86
CA LEU A 566 26.87 24.73 -4.01
C LEU A 566 26.56 25.98 -4.84
N LEU A 567 27.27 26.20 -5.95
CA LEU A 567 27.00 27.32 -6.85
C LEU A 567 25.56 27.26 -7.41
N ARG A 568 25.13 26.10 -7.89
CA ARG A 568 23.75 25.92 -8.38
C ARG A 568 22.71 26.17 -7.27
N ARG A 569 23.02 25.80 -6.04
CA ARG A 569 22.15 26.07 -4.87
C ARG A 569 22.05 27.57 -4.57
N GLU A 570 23.17 28.31 -4.67
CA GLU A 570 23.18 29.77 -4.54
C GLU A 570 22.40 30.46 -5.66
N GLU A 571 22.55 30.01 -6.90
CA GLU A 571 21.79 30.52 -8.05
C GLU A 571 20.28 30.29 -7.86
N MET A 572 19.88 29.10 -7.39
CA MET A 572 18.48 28.76 -7.09
C MET A 572 17.92 29.64 -5.97
N ASN A 573 18.66 29.83 -4.88
CA ASN A 573 18.26 30.70 -3.76
C ASN A 573 18.07 32.16 -4.18
N ASN A 574 18.85 32.63 -5.14
CA ASN A 574 18.80 34.00 -5.66
C ASN A 574 17.86 34.15 -6.85
N SER A 575 17.20 33.09 -7.29
CA SER A 575 16.22 33.14 -8.38
C SER A 575 14.95 33.91 -7.98
N LYS A 576 14.15 34.33 -8.96
CA LYS A 576 12.90 35.07 -8.73
C LYS A 576 11.89 34.27 -7.89
N ASN A 577 11.83 32.94 -8.11
CA ASN A 577 10.90 32.04 -7.42
C ASN A 577 11.72 30.82 -6.94
N PRO A 578 12.48 30.95 -5.84
CA PRO A 578 13.35 29.87 -5.37
C PRO A 578 12.55 28.65 -4.99
N TRP A 579 13.01 27.48 -5.42
CA TRP A 579 12.45 26.17 -5.11
C TRP A 579 10.98 26.00 -5.50
N GLN A 580 10.54 26.68 -6.56
CA GLN A 580 9.18 26.56 -7.10
C GLN A 580 9.26 26.10 -8.57
N PRO A 581 8.27 25.29 -9.02
CA PRO A 581 8.18 24.92 -10.42
C PRO A 581 7.90 26.15 -11.30
N LYS A 582 8.19 26.05 -12.58
CA LYS A 582 7.70 27.00 -13.57
C LYS A 582 6.17 27.03 -13.57
N PRO A 583 5.58 28.14 -14.00
CA PRO A 583 4.13 28.19 -14.18
C PRO A 583 3.66 27.05 -15.10
N ARG A 584 2.72 26.24 -14.62
CA ARG A 584 2.14 25.10 -15.34
C ARG A 584 0.61 25.10 -15.21
N GLU A 585 -0.08 24.53 -16.19
CA GLU A 585 -1.53 24.37 -16.15
C GLU A 585 -1.90 23.24 -15.16
N ARG A 586 -2.00 23.59 -13.89
CA ARG A 586 -2.40 22.69 -12.80
C ARG A 586 -3.29 23.41 -11.82
N ARG A 587 -4.48 22.87 -11.58
CA ARG A 587 -5.42 23.45 -10.62
C ARG A 587 -5.12 22.96 -9.21
N VAL A 588 -4.47 23.80 -8.41
CA VAL A 588 -4.23 23.53 -6.98
C VAL A 588 -5.33 24.15 -6.14
N THR A 589 -6.19 23.30 -5.57
CA THR A 589 -7.30 23.72 -4.70
C THR A 589 -6.82 24.03 -3.29
N ASP A 590 -7.67 24.66 -2.46
CA ASP A 590 -7.31 24.97 -1.07
C ASP A 590 -7.09 23.71 -0.22
N ALA A 591 -7.76 22.61 -0.52
CA ALA A 591 -7.50 21.32 0.13
C ALA A 591 -6.07 20.83 -0.13
N LEU A 592 -5.59 20.91 -1.38
CA LEU A 592 -4.23 20.53 -1.75
C LEU A 592 -3.19 21.49 -1.18
N LYS A 593 -3.48 22.80 -1.16
CA LYS A 593 -2.62 23.81 -0.51
C LYS A 593 -2.47 23.53 0.99
N ALA A 594 -3.59 23.24 1.69
CA ALA A 594 -3.58 22.92 3.11
C ALA A 594 -2.72 21.67 3.40
N TYR A 595 -2.81 20.63 2.57
CA TYR A 595 -1.93 19.46 2.66
C TYR A 595 -0.45 19.85 2.47
N ALA A 596 -0.13 20.54 1.38
CA ALA A 596 1.24 20.95 1.05
C ALA A 596 1.89 21.81 2.15
N MET A 597 1.10 22.66 2.83
CA MET A 597 1.58 23.50 3.92
C MET A 597 2.03 22.71 5.15
N MET A 598 1.45 21.56 5.39
CA MET A 598 1.67 20.76 6.60
C MET A 598 2.42 19.46 6.35
N THR A 599 2.61 19.03 5.10
CA THR A 599 3.20 17.73 4.82
C THR A 599 4.72 17.72 5.09
N THR A 600 5.22 16.55 5.47
CA THR A 600 6.65 16.25 5.59
C THR A 600 7.19 15.69 4.28
N SER A 601 8.52 15.53 4.16
CA SER A 601 9.14 14.86 3.01
C SER A 601 8.77 13.38 2.92
N ALA A 602 9.03 12.76 1.78
CA ALA A 602 8.78 11.34 1.55
C ALA A 602 9.58 10.43 2.49
N SER A 603 10.82 10.81 2.84
CA SER A 603 11.67 10.13 3.82
C SER A 603 11.03 10.02 5.22
N ASN A 604 10.04 10.86 5.51
CA ASN A 604 9.26 10.90 6.74
C ASN A 604 7.79 10.48 6.53
N GLY A 605 7.50 9.75 5.44
CA GLY A 605 6.18 9.20 5.13
C GLY A 605 5.20 10.18 4.49
N ALA A 606 5.61 11.39 4.12
CA ALA A 606 4.76 12.43 3.51
C ALA A 606 3.44 12.63 4.28
N VAL A 607 3.53 12.76 5.61
CA VAL A 607 2.38 12.93 6.50
C VAL A 607 2.17 14.39 6.87
N ARG A 608 0.95 14.78 7.19
CA ARG A 608 0.69 16.10 7.77
C ARG A 608 1.28 16.20 9.18
N ASP A 609 2.01 17.28 9.41
CA ASP A 609 2.63 17.61 10.68
C ASP A 609 2.49 19.11 10.92
N ILE A 610 1.72 19.48 11.95
CA ILE A 610 1.46 20.88 12.30
C ILE A 610 2.74 21.64 12.67
N SER A 611 3.81 20.94 13.06
CA SER A 611 5.12 21.57 13.32
C SER A 611 5.71 22.24 12.08
N GLN A 612 5.31 21.80 10.86
CA GLN A 612 5.74 22.43 9.60
C GLN A 612 5.27 23.89 9.50
N LEU A 613 4.15 24.25 10.13
CA LEU A 613 3.64 25.63 10.15
C LEU A 613 4.51 26.57 10.99
N LYS A 614 5.35 26.06 11.90
CA LYS A 614 6.26 26.85 12.76
C LYS A 614 7.60 27.13 12.09
N LYS A 615 7.90 26.48 10.94
CA LYS A 615 9.15 26.65 10.20
C LYS A 615 9.08 27.74 9.12
N ARG A 616 7.96 28.45 9.03
CA ARG A 616 7.71 29.52 8.04
C ARG A 616 7.80 30.91 8.67
#